data_abea894c4c2c65a2f0a3bff561ca0d88
#
_entry.id   abea894c4c2c65a2f0a3bff561ca0d88
#
_cell.length_a   1.000
_cell.length_b   1.000
_cell.length_c   1.000
_cell.angle_alpha   90.00
_cell.angle_beta   90.00
_cell.angle_gamma   90.00
#
_symmetry.space_group_name_H-M   'P 1'
#
loop_
_entity.id
_entity.type
_entity.pdbx_description
1 polymer ?
#
loop_
_entity_poly.entity_id
_entity_poly.type
_entity_poly.pdbx_seq_one_letter_code
_entity_poly.pdbx_strand_id
1 'polypeptide(L)'
;APLVETNIIAKNGVLHVLNAQVPFFFNIWEYLTTSDEFSKIREFMYSFNEVELDEEASVKGPIVDGLQTYVDSVTVTYNELHYLFGQLNDEDSTYTMIIPTNEAWDAAYERLAPYYVYNKKKEFRDSLQDLYTKRGIINDLIFSHTVQRSVEDSLISTSENVFYNPFDYILSDYSSINDGVVCSNGNVFVVDSLRHAPWDSWHRHRR
;
A
#
# COMPACT_ATOMS: atom_id res chain seq x y z
N ALA A 1 13.89 21.96 10.21
CA ALA A 1 15.01 22.85 9.92
C ALA A 1 14.54 24.30 10.11
N PRO A 2 15.19 25.13 10.95
CA PRO A 2 14.84 26.53 11.09
C PRO A 2 15.17 27.32 9.81
N LEU A 3 14.31 28.30 9.52
CA LEU A 3 14.49 29.26 8.45
C LEU A 3 15.63 30.21 8.82
N VAL A 4 16.62 30.37 7.95
CA VAL A 4 17.75 31.31 8.10
C VAL A 4 17.43 32.62 7.42
N GLU A 5 16.92 32.56 6.21
CA GLU A 5 16.46 33.73 5.44
C GLU A 5 15.08 33.42 4.86
N THR A 6 14.22 34.42 4.86
CA THR A 6 12.85 34.27 4.41
C THR A 6 12.48 35.36 3.37
N ASN A 7 11.51 35.06 2.53
CA ASN A 7 10.92 36.01 1.59
C ASN A 7 11.93 36.66 0.62
N ILE A 8 12.95 35.91 0.18
CA ILE A 8 13.84 36.35 -0.88
C ILE A 8 13.07 36.32 -2.19
N ILE A 9 12.81 37.48 -2.75
CA ILE A 9 12.02 37.62 -3.98
C ILE A 9 12.85 37.19 -5.18
N ALA A 10 12.37 36.21 -5.93
CA ALA A 10 12.91 35.78 -7.20
C ALA A 10 11.94 36.17 -8.35
N LYS A 11 12.39 36.06 -9.60
CA LYS A 11 11.58 36.44 -10.77
C LYS A 11 10.27 35.65 -10.89
N ASN A 12 10.25 34.40 -10.43
CA ASN A 12 9.14 33.45 -10.59
C ASN A 12 8.59 32.91 -9.26
N GLY A 13 8.98 33.50 -8.11
CA GLY A 13 8.53 33.04 -6.81
C GLY A 13 9.26 33.62 -5.63
N VAL A 14 9.17 32.96 -4.48
CA VAL A 14 9.86 33.34 -3.25
C VAL A 14 10.74 32.19 -2.80
N LEU A 15 11.97 32.50 -2.41
CA LEU A 15 12.93 31.56 -1.89
C LEU A 15 13.05 31.70 -0.37
N HIS A 16 13.13 30.58 0.32
CA HIS A 16 13.46 30.48 1.74
C HIS A 16 14.73 29.67 1.93
N VAL A 17 15.64 30.11 2.76
CA VAL A 17 16.87 29.39 3.07
C VAL A 17 16.75 28.71 4.43
N LEU A 18 17.08 27.44 4.46
CA LEU A 18 17.11 26.60 5.67
C LEU A 18 18.54 26.38 6.13
N ASN A 19 18.76 26.21 7.42
CA ASN A 19 20.08 25.90 7.98
C ASN A 19 20.44 24.42 7.98
N ALA A 20 19.49 23.56 7.60
CA ALA A 20 19.68 22.12 7.51
C ALA A 20 18.82 21.54 6.40
N GLN A 21 19.18 20.34 5.94
CA GLN A 21 18.38 19.58 5.00
C GLN A 21 17.01 19.24 5.62
N VAL A 22 15.94 19.40 4.84
CA VAL A 22 14.62 18.87 5.20
C VAL A 22 14.69 17.35 5.12
N PRO A 23 14.29 16.62 6.17
CA PRO A 23 14.22 15.17 6.08
C PRO A 23 13.26 14.76 4.96
N PHE A 24 13.72 13.82 4.14
CA PHE A 24 12.88 13.18 3.14
C PHE A 24 12.15 12.01 3.81
N PHE A 25 10.85 11.98 3.67
CA PHE A 25 10.02 10.86 4.10
C PHE A 25 9.51 10.14 2.85
N PHE A 26 9.71 8.82 2.82
CA PHE A 26 9.07 7.99 1.81
C PHE A 26 7.55 8.02 1.98
N ASN A 27 6.80 7.90 0.90
CA ASN A 27 5.39 7.53 1.02
C ASN A 27 5.25 6.05 1.43
N ILE A 28 4.04 5.63 1.77
CA ILE A 28 3.79 4.25 2.25
C ILE A 28 4.19 3.22 1.20
N TRP A 29 3.95 3.51 -0.09
CA TRP A 29 4.32 2.62 -1.18
C TRP A 29 5.83 2.44 -1.31
N GLU A 30 6.57 3.52 -1.30
CA GLU A 30 8.04 3.50 -1.34
C GLU A 30 8.63 2.85 -0.08
N TYR A 31 7.99 3.07 1.09
CA TYR A 31 8.44 2.47 2.34
C TYR A 31 8.49 0.94 2.27
N LEU A 32 7.62 0.29 1.51
CA LEU A 32 7.66 -1.16 1.30
C LEU A 32 8.99 -1.65 0.69
N THR A 33 9.77 -0.78 0.07
CA THR A 33 11.09 -1.12 -0.52
C THR A 33 12.26 -1.00 0.46
N THR A 34 12.05 -0.47 1.66
CA THR A 34 13.12 -0.14 2.60
C THR A 34 13.69 -1.33 3.36
N SER A 35 12.98 -2.46 3.43
CA SER A 35 13.42 -3.66 4.14
C SER A 35 13.00 -4.95 3.45
N ASP A 36 13.83 -5.98 3.59
CA ASP A 36 13.50 -7.32 3.13
C ASP A 36 12.69 -8.13 4.15
N GLU A 37 12.49 -7.62 5.38
CA GLU A 37 11.66 -8.26 6.41
C GLU A 37 10.20 -8.38 5.99
N PHE A 38 9.73 -7.55 5.08
CA PHE A 38 8.37 -7.56 4.52
C PHE A 38 8.35 -7.66 2.99
N SER A 39 9.35 -8.36 2.43
CA SER A 39 9.45 -8.55 0.97
C SER A 39 8.22 -9.27 0.39
N LYS A 40 7.59 -10.18 1.11
CA LYS A 40 6.44 -10.96 0.61
C LYS A 40 5.20 -10.10 0.32
N ILE A 41 4.84 -9.20 1.24
CA ILE A 41 3.74 -8.27 0.98
C ILE A 41 4.11 -7.29 -0.13
N ARG A 42 5.36 -6.79 -0.15
CA ARG A 42 5.87 -5.95 -1.22
C ARG A 42 5.76 -6.65 -2.57
N GLU A 43 6.33 -7.84 -2.72
CA GLU A 43 6.31 -8.60 -3.97
C GLU A 43 4.88 -8.85 -4.46
N PHE A 44 3.98 -9.19 -3.55
CA PHE A 44 2.58 -9.38 -3.90
C PHE A 44 1.94 -8.08 -4.38
N MET A 45 2.11 -6.97 -3.68
CA MET A 45 1.51 -5.70 -4.07
C MET A 45 2.12 -5.16 -5.38
N TYR A 46 3.43 -5.27 -5.55
CA TYR A 46 4.12 -4.82 -6.76
C TYR A 46 3.88 -5.74 -7.97
N SER A 47 3.45 -7.00 -7.78
CA SER A 47 3.11 -7.91 -8.87
C SER A 47 1.91 -7.45 -9.72
N PHE A 48 1.15 -6.47 -9.24
CA PHE A 48 0.05 -5.83 -9.97
C PHE A 48 0.47 -4.55 -10.72
N ASN A 49 1.76 -4.23 -10.72
CA ASN A 49 2.26 -3.10 -11.51
C ASN A 49 2.21 -3.46 -13.00
N GLU A 50 1.49 -2.65 -13.74
CA GLU A 50 1.44 -2.66 -15.20
C GLU A 50 2.00 -1.34 -15.73
N VAL A 51 2.86 -1.43 -16.74
CA VAL A 51 3.45 -0.25 -17.36
C VAL A 51 2.71 0.02 -18.66
N GLU A 52 2.07 1.17 -18.73
CA GLU A 52 1.32 1.61 -19.89
C GLU A 52 1.96 2.85 -20.52
N LEU A 53 1.76 3.01 -21.82
CA LEU A 53 2.19 4.20 -22.55
C LEU A 53 1.24 5.34 -22.23
N ASP A 54 1.78 6.46 -21.74
CA ASP A 54 1.04 7.71 -21.67
C ASP A 54 1.05 8.39 -23.06
N GLU A 55 -0.02 8.19 -23.82
CA GLU A 55 -0.15 8.73 -25.17
C GLU A 55 -0.24 10.25 -25.18
N GLU A 56 -0.73 10.88 -24.10
CA GLU A 56 -0.88 12.34 -24.00
C GLU A 56 0.46 13.01 -23.68
N ALA A 57 1.24 12.42 -22.80
CA ALA A 57 2.57 12.92 -22.44
C ALA A 57 3.65 12.53 -23.46
N SER A 58 3.39 11.54 -24.32
CA SER A 58 4.33 11.05 -25.33
C SER A 58 4.34 11.89 -26.58
N VAL A 59 5.51 12.05 -27.20
CA VAL A 59 5.68 12.78 -28.45
C VAL A 59 5.34 11.90 -29.65
N LYS A 60 4.23 12.21 -30.31
CA LYS A 60 3.77 11.44 -31.48
C LYS A 60 4.72 11.58 -32.66
N GLY A 61 5.09 10.46 -33.26
CA GLY A 61 5.85 10.33 -34.51
C GLY A 61 4.94 10.14 -35.72
N PRO A 62 5.51 9.75 -36.86
CA PRO A 62 4.72 9.45 -38.07
C PRO A 62 3.90 8.17 -37.89
N ILE A 63 2.80 8.08 -38.64
CA ILE A 63 2.03 6.85 -38.74
C ILE A 63 2.76 5.90 -39.70
N VAL A 64 3.09 4.70 -39.24
CA VAL A 64 3.75 3.64 -40.03
C VAL A 64 2.85 2.43 -40.04
N ASP A 65 2.52 1.92 -41.21
CA ASP A 65 1.63 0.77 -41.42
C ASP A 65 0.26 0.87 -40.71
N GLY A 66 -0.24 2.13 -40.59
CA GLY A 66 -1.50 2.40 -39.94
C GLY A 66 -1.44 2.47 -38.40
N LEU A 67 -0.26 2.31 -37.81
CA LEU A 67 -0.02 2.40 -36.37
C LEU A 67 0.65 3.73 -36.01
N GLN A 68 0.18 4.35 -34.92
CA GLN A 68 0.83 5.54 -34.37
C GLN A 68 2.18 5.14 -33.77
N THR A 69 3.25 5.80 -34.20
CA THR A 69 4.58 5.67 -33.58
C THR A 69 4.84 6.85 -32.64
N TYR A 70 5.82 6.70 -31.76
CA TYR A 70 6.25 7.74 -30.83
C TYR A 70 7.74 7.99 -30.98
N VAL A 71 8.14 9.25 -31.06
CA VAL A 71 9.54 9.70 -31.13
C VAL A 71 10.14 9.71 -29.73
N ASP A 72 9.31 10.07 -28.73
CA ASP A 72 9.65 10.00 -27.33
C ASP A 72 8.45 9.39 -26.58
N SER A 73 8.73 8.39 -25.74
CA SER A 73 7.69 7.60 -25.07
C SER A 73 7.74 7.84 -23.57
N VAL A 74 6.67 8.37 -23.03
CA VAL A 74 6.44 8.47 -21.59
C VAL A 74 5.59 7.27 -21.15
N THR A 75 5.99 6.62 -20.06
CA THR A 75 5.22 5.50 -19.50
C THR A 75 4.75 5.84 -18.10
N VAL A 76 3.55 5.35 -17.76
CA VAL A 76 2.96 5.44 -16.42
C VAL A 76 2.82 4.03 -15.85
N THR A 77 3.14 3.88 -14.59
CA THR A 77 2.90 2.62 -13.88
C THR A 77 1.54 2.67 -13.21
N TYR A 78 0.68 1.78 -13.62
CA TYR A 78 -0.64 1.55 -13.04
C TYR A 78 -0.58 0.35 -12.10
N ASN A 79 -1.35 0.38 -11.00
CA ASN A 79 -1.49 -0.77 -10.11
C ASN A 79 -2.95 -0.91 -9.67
N GLU A 80 -3.56 -2.05 -9.99
CA GLU A 80 -4.97 -2.35 -9.66
C GLU A 80 -5.25 -2.22 -8.15
N LEU A 81 -4.27 -2.55 -7.30
CA LEU A 81 -4.46 -2.51 -5.85
C LEU A 81 -4.60 -1.07 -5.32
N HIS A 82 -4.04 -0.07 -5.99
CA HIS A 82 -4.24 1.33 -5.62
C HIS A 82 -5.71 1.74 -5.76
N TYR A 83 -6.40 1.19 -6.75
CA TYR A 83 -7.83 1.43 -6.93
C TYR A 83 -8.68 0.70 -5.87
N LEU A 84 -8.24 -0.50 -5.45
CA LEU A 84 -8.99 -1.33 -4.52
C LEU A 84 -8.77 -0.95 -3.04
N PHE A 85 -7.54 -0.55 -2.69
CA PHE A 85 -7.13 -0.38 -1.30
C PHE A 85 -6.66 1.04 -0.95
N GLY A 86 -6.54 1.92 -1.93
CA GLY A 86 -6.12 3.31 -1.74
C GLY A 86 -4.81 3.64 -2.43
N GLN A 87 -4.68 4.90 -2.80
CA GLN A 87 -3.55 5.46 -3.54
C GLN A 87 -2.33 5.65 -2.61
N LEU A 88 -1.68 4.54 -2.22
CA LEU A 88 -0.57 4.56 -1.26
C LEU A 88 0.69 5.27 -1.77
N ASN A 89 0.74 5.57 -3.07
CA ASN A 89 1.79 6.32 -3.74
C ASN A 89 1.44 7.81 -3.97
N ASP A 90 0.25 8.25 -3.54
CA ASP A 90 -0.23 9.61 -3.71
C ASP A 90 -0.08 10.39 -2.41
N GLU A 91 0.44 11.63 -2.51
CA GLU A 91 0.65 12.53 -1.39
C GLU A 91 -0.61 13.34 -1.01
N ASP A 92 -1.63 13.34 -1.87
CA ASP A 92 -2.88 14.07 -1.63
C ASP A 92 -3.83 13.34 -0.67
N SER A 93 -3.53 12.08 -0.35
CA SER A 93 -4.32 11.24 0.54
C SER A 93 -3.47 10.75 1.73
N THR A 94 -4.12 10.50 2.86
CA THR A 94 -3.44 10.00 4.06
C THR A 94 -3.97 8.63 4.46
N TYR A 95 -3.04 7.73 4.82
CA TYR A 95 -3.36 6.35 5.19
C TYR A 95 -2.60 5.92 6.44
N THR A 96 -3.12 4.87 7.07
CA THR A 96 -2.36 4.05 8.01
C THR A 96 -2.27 2.65 7.45
N MET A 97 -1.06 2.09 7.41
CA MET A 97 -0.85 0.72 6.97
C MET A 97 -0.17 -0.12 8.04
N ILE A 98 -0.70 -1.32 8.26
CA ILE A 98 -0.07 -2.36 9.07
C ILE A 98 0.68 -3.28 8.11
N ILE A 99 2.00 -3.41 8.29
CA ILE A 99 2.86 -4.23 7.44
C ILE A 99 3.31 -5.46 8.24
N PRO A 100 2.90 -6.67 7.87
CA PRO A 100 3.39 -7.90 8.49
C PRO A 100 4.82 -8.20 8.03
N THR A 101 5.65 -8.73 8.95
CA THR A 101 6.90 -9.38 8.56
C THR A 101 6.63 -10.61 7.68
N ASN A 102 7.66 -11.13 7.03
CA ASN A 102 7.52 -12.32 6.19
C ASN A 102 6.99 -13.54 6.97
N GLU A 103 7.39 -13.68 8.23
CA GLU A 103 6.92 -14.75 9.13
C GLU A 103 5.44 -14.56 9.49
N ALA A 104 5.04 -13.33 9.81
CA ALA A 104 3.65 -12.99 10.11
C ALA A 104 2.75 -13.20 8.89
N TRP A 105 3.26 -12.85 7.69
CA TRP A 105 2.58 -13.08 6.43
C TRP A 105 2.35 -14.57 6.15
N ASP A 106 3.39 -15.40 6.31
CA ASP A 106 3.29 -16.84 6.11
C ASP A 106 2.30 -17.48 7.08
N ALA A 107 2.39 -17.12 8.35
CA ALA A 107 1.48 -17.63 9.38
C ALA A 107 0.01 -17.23 9.10
N ALA A 108 -0.23 -16.01 8.61
CA ALA A 108 -1.55 -15.57 8.19
C ALA A 108 -2.02 -16.33 6.95
N TYR A 109 -1.14 -16.52 5.97
CA TYR A 109 -1.44 -17.26 4.75
C TYR A 109 -1.85 -18.71 5.03
N GLU A 110 -1.05 -19.44 5.81
CA GLU A 110 -1.34 -20.83 6.19
C GLU A 110 -2.70 -20.98 6.91
N ARG A 111 -3.02 -20.01 7.76
CA ARG A 111 -4.28 -20.01 8.52
C ARG A 111 -5.48 -19.70 7.64
N LEU A 112 -5.35 -18.80 6.65
CA LEU A 112 -6.45 -18.32 5.83
C LEU A 112 -6.68 -19.16 4.55
N ALA A 113 -5.62 -19.69 3.93
CA ALA A 113 -5.70 -20.40 2.66
C ALA A 113 -6.76 -21.52 2.61
N PRO A 114 -6.98 -22.33 3.66
CA PRO A 114 -8.00 -23.36 3.66
C PRO A 114 -9.44 -22.84 3.48
N TYR A 115 -9.68 -21.57 3.75
CA TYR A 115 -11.01 -20.94 3.63
C TYR A 115 -11.27 -20.33 2.26
N TYR A 116 -10.23 -20.15 1.43
CA TYR A 116 -10.30 -19.64 0.06
C TYR A 116 -10.26 -20.76 -0.98
N VAL A 117 -11.08 -21.80 -0.81
CA VAL A 117 -11.13 -22.93 -1.73
C VAL A 117 -12.17 -22.67 -2.81
N TYR A 118 -11.78 -22.77 -4.08
CA TYR A 118 -12.65 -22.58 -5.23
C TYR A 118 -13.03 -23.92 -5.89
N ASN A 119 -14.31 -24.10 -6.19
CA ASN A 119 -14.80 -25.29 -6.88
C ASN A 119 -14.61 -25.14 -8.41
N LYS A 120 -13.33 -25.04 -8.84
CA LYS A 120 -12.93 -24.94 -10.26
C LYS A 120 -11.95 -26.04 -10.63
N LYS A 121 -11.57 -26.11 -11.90
CA LYS A 121 -10.48 -27.01 -12.35
C LYS A 121 -9.22 -26.74 -11.53
N LYS A 122 -8.48 -27.79 -11.20
CA LYS A 122 -7.34 -27.75 -10.27
C LYS A 122 -6.33 -26.64 -10.61
N GLU A 123 -5.97 -26.49 -11.88
CA GLU A 123 -5.01 -25.49 -12.37
C GLU A 123 -5.41 -24.03 -12.06
N PHE A 124 -6.72 -23.72 -12.12
CA PHE A 124 -7.23 -22.38 -11.77
C PHE A 124 -7.54 -22.23 -10.29
N ARG A 125 -7.87 -23.34 -9.63
CA ARG A 125 -8.23 -23.33 -8.21
C ARG A 125 -7.07 -22.90 -7.34
N ASP A 126 -5.89 -23.48 -7.57
CA ASP A 126 -4.73 -23.23 -6.74
C ASP A 126 -4.23 -21.77 -6.91
N SER A 127 -4.23 -21.24 -8.15
CA SER A 127 -3.90 -19.84 -8.42
C SER A 127 -4.90 -18.85 -7.82
N LEU A 128 -6.20 -19.16 -7.89
CA LEU A 128 -7.24 -18.31 -7.31
C LEU A 128 -7.21 -18.36 -5.79
N GLN A 129 -6.96 -19.53 -5.21
CA GLN A 129 -6.80 -19.67 -3.76
C GLN A 129 -5.63 -18.82 -3.26
N ASP A 130 -4.47 -18.88 -3.92
CA ASP A 130 -3.31 -18.08 -3.58
C ASP A 130 -3.60 -16.59 -3.67
N LEU A 131 -4.13 -16.15 -4.82
CA LEU A 131 -4.47 -14.75 -5.07
C LEU A 131 -5.44 -14.18 -4.01
N TYR A 132 -6.54 -14.87 -3.79
CA TYR A 132 -7.57 -14.35 -2.89
C TYR A 132 -7.20 -14.49 -1.41
N THR A 133 -6.38 -15.47 -1.03
CA THR A 133 -5.82 -15.55 0.32
C THR A 133 -4.94 -14.33 0.61
N LYS A 134 -4.02 -14.00 -0.30
CA LYS A 134 -3.14 -12.83 -0.18
C LYS A 134 -3.92 -11.52 -0.18
N ARG A 135 -4.89 -11.37 -1.09
CA ARG A 135 -5.81 -10.21 -1.08
C ARG A 135 -6.58 -10.12 0.23
N GLY A 136 -7.04 -11.25 0.77
CA GLY A 136 -7.77 -11.30 2.04
C GLY A 136 -6.92 -10.84 3.23
N ILE A 137 -5.62 -11.09 3.22
CA ILE A 137 -4.71 -10.56 4.25
C ILE A 137 -4.61 -9.05 4.15
N ILE A 138 -4.41 -8.50 2.95
CA ILE A 138 -4.20 -7.05 2.75
C ILE A 138 -5.46 -6.24 3.03
N ASN A 139 -6.63 -6.76 2.72
CA ASN A 139 -7.90 -6.05 2.82
C ASN A 139 -8.10 -5.31 4.16
N ASP A 140 -7.57 -5.86 5.23
CA ASP A 140 -7.82 -5.37 6.58
C ASP A 140 -6.59 -4.67 7.19
N LEU A 141 -5.56 -4.41 6.39
CA LEU A 141 -4.30 -3.82 6.85
C LEU A 141 -4.13 -2.34 6.48
N ILE A 142 -5.06 -1.77 5.68
CA ILE A 142 -4.97 -0.40 5.21
C ILE A 142 -6.21 0.37 5.67
N PHE A 143 -5.99 1.49 6.32
CA PHE A 143 -7.01 2.37 6.85
C PHE A 143 -6.89 3.76 6.23
N SER A 144 -8.02 4.38 5.90
CA SER A 144 -8.05 5.78 5.51
C SER A 144 -7.71 6.65 6.72
N HIS A 145 -6.96 7.71 6.45
CA HIS A 145 -6.46 8.65 7.44
C HIS A 145 -5.33 8.12 8.34
N THR A 146 -4.64 9.05 8.97
CA THR A 146 -3.58 8.77 9.94
C THR A 146 -4.21 8.37 11.27
N VAL A 147 -3.88 7.19 11.74
CA VAL A 147 -4.39 6.66 13.02
C VAL A 147 -3.29 6.67 14.06
N GLN A 148 -3.62 7.08 15.27
CA GLN A 148 -2.74 6.95 16.41
C GLN A 148 -2.96 5.58 17.08
N ARG A 149 -1.87 4.97 17.57
CA ARG A 149 -1.89 3.65 18.24
C ARG A 149 -2.87 3.56 19.42
N SER A 150 -3.16 4.67 20.06
CA SER A 150 -4.01 4.75 21.27
C SER A 150 -5.49 5.00 20.96
N VAL A 151 -5.93 4.86 19.70
CA VAL A 151 -7.35 5.10 19.35
C VAL A 151 -8.21 3.98 19.92
N GLU A 152 -9.15 4.34 20.79
CA GLU A 152 -10.13 3.43 21.39
C GLU A 152 -11.37 3.24 20.49
N ASP A 153 -11.52 4.08 19.48
CA ASP A 153 -12.67 4.07 18.58
C ASP A 153 -12.53 3.01 17.47
N SER A 154 -13.65 2.63 16.89
CA SER A 154 -13.69 1.76 15.73
C SER A 154 -13.12 2.47 14.49
N LEU A 155 -12.30 1.76 13.73
CA LEU A 155 -11.74 2.21 12.46
C LEU A 155 -12.35 1.44 11.30
N ILE A 156 -12.39 2.10 10.15
CA ILE A 156 -12.85 1.48 8.91
C ILE A 156 -11.63 1.28 8.01
N SER A 157 -11.39 0.03 7.61
CA SER A 157 -10.38 -0.26 6.60
C SER A 157 -10.82 0.27 5.22
N THR A 158 -9.88 0.42 4.30
CA THR A 158 -10.18 0.83 2.93
C THR A 158 -11.05 -0.17 2.18
N SER A 159 -11.14 -1.42 2.66
CA SER A 159 -12.06 -2.46 2.19
C SER A 159 -13.46 -2.41 2.85
N GLU A 160 -13.77 -1.31 3.56
CA GLU A 160 -15.06 -1.06 4.24
C GLU A 160 -15.37 -1.98 5.44
N ASN A 161 -14.39 -2.73 5.93
CA ASN A 161 -14.54 -3.47 7.18
C ASN A 161 -14.37 -2.54 8.39
N VAL A 162 -15.27 -2.69 9.35
CA VAL A 162 -15.21 -1.94 10.61
C VAL A 162 -14.46 -2.76 11.65
N PHE A 163 -13.41 -2.20 12.20
CA PHE A 163 -12.64 -2.79 13.30
C PHE A 163 -12.80 -1.96 14.56
N TYR A 164 -13.15 -2.64 15.62
CA TYR A 164 -13.14 -2.07 16.95
C TYR A 164 -11.73 -2.24 17.51
N ASN A 165 -10.94 -1.17 17.51
CA ASN A 165 -9.53 -1.18 17.85
C ASN A 165 -8.71 -2.22 17.03
N PRO A 166 -8.31 -1.92 15.79
CA PRO A 166 -7.62 -2.85 14.91
C PRO A 166 -6.29 -3.34 15.48
N PHE A 167 -5.64 -2.56 16.36
CA PHE A 167 -4.38 -2.97 16.97
C PHE A 167 -4.54 -4.12 17.95
N ASP A 168 -5.66 -4.21 18.65
CA ASP A 168 -5.95 -5.35 19.54
C ASP A 168 -6.54 -6.54 18.77
N TYR A 169 -7.21 -6.28 17.66
CA TYR A 169 -7.99 -7.28 16.94
C TYR A 169 -7.18 -7.99 15.86
N ILE A 170 -6.45 -7.26 15.04
CA ILE A 170 -5.63 -7.83 13.95
C ILE A 170 -4.32 -8.37 14.48
N LEU A 171 -3.75 -7.73 15.50
CA LEU A 171 -2.45 -8.04 16.04
C LEU A 171 -2.55 -8.99 17.23
N SER A 172 -1.74 -10.06 17.24
CA SER A 172 -1.75 -11.05 18.31
C SER A 172 -1.06 -10.56 19.59
N ASP A 173 -0.09 -9.69 19.45
CA ASP A 173 0.66 -9.08 20.54
C ASP A 173 0.86 -7.58 20.28
N TYR A 174 0.28 -6.77 21.14
CA TYR A 174 0.38 -5.33 21.04
C TYR A 174 1.79 -4.80 21.29
N SER A 175 2.61 -5.53 22.02
CA SER A 175 4.00 -5.16 22.30
C SER A 175 4.91 -5.30 21.08
N SER A 176 4.52 -6.13 20.10
CA SER A 176 5.26 -6.32 18.85
C SER A 176 5.14 -5.16 17.89
N ILE A 177 4.21 -4.23 18.11
CA ILE A 177 4.05 -3.05 17.26
C ILE A 177 5.17 -2.06 17.61
N ASN A 178 5.99 -1.71 16.64
CA ASN A 178 6.88 -0.58 16.78
C ASN A 178 6.07 0.72 16.93
N ASP A 179 6.71 1.79 17.39
CA ASP A 179 6.05 3.09 17.66
C ASP A 179 5.45 3.76 16.41
N GLY A 180 5.47 3.05 15.27
CA GLY A 180 5.06 3.55 13.97
C GLY A 180 6.15 4.35 13.27
N VAL A 181 6.14 4.29 11.96
CA VAL A 181 7.02 5.08 11.10
C VAL A 181 6.16 6.12 10.39
N VAL A 182 6.58 7.36 10.47
CA VAL A 182 5.92 8.46 9.76
C VAL A 182 6.38 8.44 8.31
N CYS A 183 5.43 8.33 7.40
CA CYS A 183 5.61 8.49 5.96
C CYS A 183 5.06 9.86 5.52
N SER A 184 5.37 10.28 4.29
CA SER A 184 4.86 11.56 3.75
C SER A 184 3.33 11.57 3.63
N ASN A 185 2.73 10.45 3.33
CA ASN A 185 1.29 10.28 3.18
C ASN A 185 0.64 9.42 4.28
N GLY A 186 1.24 9.32 5.46
CA GLY A 186 0.62 8.64 6.59
C GLY A 186 1.56 7.95 7.55
N ASN A 187 1.08 6.88 8.18
CA ASN A 187 1.82 6.11 9.17
C ASN A 187 1.87 4.63 8.80
N VAL A 188 2.99 3.98 9.13
CA VAL A 188 3.20 2.54 8.96
C VAL A 188 3.52 1.89 10.30
N PHE A 189 2.90 0.74 10.58
CA PHE A 189 3.19 -0.10 11.72
C PHE A 189 3.67 -1.47 11.23
N VAL A 190 4.94 -1.80 11.49
CA VAL A 190 5.50 -3.12 11.16
C VAL A 190 5.24 -4.07 12.32
N VAL A 191 4.71 -5.26 12.02
CA VAL A 191 4.27 -6.23 13.03
C VAL A 191 4.79 -7.62 12.71
N ASP A 192 5.12 -8.37 13.76
CA ASP A 192 5.64 -9.75 13.67
C ASP A 192 4.53 -10.80 13.77
N SER A 193 3.29 -10.40 13.98
CA SER A 193 2.15 -11.31 14.07
C SER A 193 0.83 -10.64 13.67
N LEU A 194 -0.10 -11.43 13.12
CA LEU A 194 -1.45 -10.99 12.77
C LEU A 194 -2.47 -11.95 13.40
N ARG A 195 -3.48 -11.42 14.08
CA ARG A 195 -4.61 -12.19 14.61
C ARG A 195 -5.76 -12.34 13.58
N HIS A 196 -5.46 -12.26 12.33
CA HIS A 196 -6.46 -12.37 11.27
C HIS A 196 -7.23 -13.68 11.37
N ALA A 197 -8.53 -13.62 11.56
CA ALA A 197 -9.39 -14.78 11.57
C ALA A 197 -10.16 -14.91 10.25
N PRO A 198 -10.55 -16.14 9.82
CA PRO A 198 -11.21 -16.33 8.53
C PRO A 198 -12.54 -15.59 8.37
N TRP A 199 -13.16 -15.23 9.48
CA TRP A 199 -14.42 -14.49 9.51
C TRP A 199 -14.25 -12.97 9.48
N ASP A 200 -13.03 -12.47 9.51
CA ASP A 200 -12.74 -11.04 9.50
C ASP A 200 -12.66 -10.49 8.08
N SER A 201 -12.45 -11.36 7.09
CA SER A 201 -12.38 -10.97 5.68
C SER A 201 -13.78 -10.91 5.05
N TRP A 202 -14.09 -9.81 4.36
CA TRP A 202 -15.38 -9.63 3.68
C TRP A 202 -15.63 -10.64 2.54
N HIS A 203 -14.61 -11.24 1.95
CA HIS A 203 -14.74 -12.30 0.96
C HIS A 203 -15.47 -13.54 1.47
N ARG A 204 -15.55 -13.71 2.78
CA ARG A 204 -16.37 -14.73 3.42
C ARG A 204 -17.85 -14.65 3.05
N HIS A 205 -18.37 -13.47 2.82
CA HIS A 205 -19.80 -13.25 2.57
C HIS A 205 -20.25 -13.60 1.14
N ARG A 206 -19.35 -14.05 0.28
CA ARG A 206 -19.63 -14.42 -1.11
C ARG A 206 -19.64 -15.92 -1.38
N ARG A 207 -19.76 -16.75 -0.34
CA ARG A 207 -19.97 -18.20 -0.49
C ARG A 207 -21.44 -18.56 -0.48
#